data_9101f89d1219d5f408119be8a9c11362
#
_entry.id   9101f89d1219d5f408119be8a9c11362
#
_cell.length_a   1.000
_cell.length_b   1.000
_cell.length_c   1.000
_cell.angle_alpha   90.00
_cell.angle_beta   90.00
_cell.angle_gamma   90.00
#
_symmetry.space_group_name_H-M   'P 1'
#
loop_
_entity.id
_entity.type
_entity.pdbx_description
1 polymer ?
#
loop_
_entity_poly.entity_id
_entity_poly.type
_entity_poly.pdbx_seq_one_letter_code
_entity_poly.pdbx_strand_id
1 'polypeptide(L)'
;IYDNAEDGALMDIQKFFGAKVAERIESPMIDEDGLLDYSSTIEEFYFNVDDAIQEQKPFIYILDSMDSLSSKPEQDKFDEQKTAMRKGKETSGSYGDGKAKINSSHLRKIMPFLRKTKSILIIINQTSDNLGFGFEKKSRSGGHALLFYASLVIWSSKAGQLKKSVRGKDREIGITSKIKVKKNRFTGRLREISIPLYHSFGIDDVGSSVDYLVAEKYWTKTKQTIN
;
A
#
# COMPACT_ATOMS: atom_id res chain seq x y z
N ILE A 1 6.69 6.37 9.58
CA ILE A 1 7.63 6.36 8.44
C ILE A 1 6.82 6.08 7.19
N TYR A 2 7.00 6.90 6.16
CA TYR A 2 6.36 6.71 4.86
C TYR A 2 7.44 6.51 3.79
N ASP A 3 7.54 5.27 3.31
CA ASP A 3 8.49 4.84 2.29
C ASP A 3 7.81 4.91 0.92
N ASN A 4 7.98 6.07 0.24
CA ASN A 4 7.34 6.41 -1.04
C ASN A 4 8.15 5.83 -2.22
N ALA A 5 8.32 4.52 -2.24
CA ALA A 5 9.14 3.81 -3.22
C ALA A 5 8.65 3.93 -4.68
N GLU A 6 7.40 4.34 -4.91
CA GLU A 6 6.88 4.65 -6.25
C GLU A 6 7.21 6.08 -6.70
N ASP A 7 7.64 6.93 -5.76
CA ASP A 7 7.79 8.38 -5.96
C ASP A 7 6.52 9.05 -6.52
N GLY A 8 5.38 8.39 -6.29
CA GLY A 8 4.09 8.75 -6.88
C GLY A 8 3.18 9.57 -5.96
N ALA A 9 3.43 9.59 -4.66
CA ALA A 9 2.57 10.26 -3.70
C ALA A 9 2.91 11.75 -3.59
N LEU A 10 2.51 12.52 -4.58
CA LEU A 10 2.63 13.99 -4.62
C LEU A 10 1.44 14.70 -3.95
N MET A 11 0.69 14.00 -3.11
CA MET A 11 -0.47 14.57 -2.45
C MET A 11 -0.06 15.54 -1.33
N ASP A 12 -0.87 16.57 -1.12
CA ASP A 12 -0.75 17.48 0.02
C ASP A 12 -1.20 16.76 1.31
N ILE A 13 -0.24 16.15 2.01
CA ILE A 13 -0.49 15.39 3.23
C ILE A 13 -1.14 16.24 4.31
N GLN A 14 -0.71 17.48 4.47
CA GLN A 14 -1.30 18.38 5.45
C GLN A 14 -2.78 18.68 5.16
N LYS A 15 -3.12 18.85 3.90
CA LYS A 15 -4.50 19.09 3.46
C LYS A 15 -5.40 17.88 3.69
N PHE A 16 -4.94 16.66 3.40
CA PHE A 16 -5.76 15.45 3.45
C PHE A 16 -5.80 14.80 4.82
N PHE A 17 -4.71 14.89 5.60
CA PHE A 17 -4.57 14.20 6.88
C PHE A 17 -4.37 15.13 8.07
N GLY A 18 -4.19 16.43 7.82
CA GLY A 18 -4.01 17.47 8.84
C GLY A 18 -2.55 17.64 9.29
N ALA A 19 -2.27 18.78 9.90
CA ALA A 19 -0.91 19.17 10.31
C ALA A 19 -0.26 18.16 11.27
N LYS A 20 -1.03 17.64 12.23
CA LYS A 20 -0.49 16.66 13.22
C LYS A 20 0.02 15.36 12.59
N VAL A 21 -0.54 14.94 11.46
CA VAL A 21 -0.07 13.77 10.71
C VAL A 21 1.14 14.16 9.87
N ALA A 22 1.07 15.30 9.18
CA ALA A 22 2.16 15.81 8.34
C ALA A 22 3.47 15.98 9.13
N GLU A 23 3.40 16.53 10.34
CA GLU A 23 4.55 16.73 11.24
C GLU A 23 5.20 15.43 11.75
N ARG A 24 4.51 14.29 11.62
CA ARG A 24 4.97 12.98 12.10
C ARG A 24 5.42 12.05 10.99
N ILE A 25 5.25 12.48 9.74
CA ILE A 25 5.70 11.70 8.60
C ILE A 25 7.16 12.02 8.34
N GLU A 26 7.95 10.97 8.28
CA GLU A 26 9.36 11.00 7.95
C GLU A 26 9.67 9.93 6.90
N SER A 27 10.69 10.15 6.08
CA SER A 27 11.22 9.15 5.14
C SER A 27 12.01 8.10 5.90
N PRO A 28 12.21 6.90 5.32
CA PRO A 28 13.04 5.87 5.95
C PRO A 28 14.53 6.27 5.96
N MET A 29 14.97 7.06 5.01
CA MET A 29 16.37 7.45 4.84
C MET A 29 16.50 8.92 4.48
N ILE A 30 17.70 9.45 4.70
CA ILE A 30 18.15 10.77 4.21
C ILE A 30 19.49 10.51 3.53
N ASP A 31 19.66 11.00 2.31
CA ASP A 31 20.89 10.85 1.54
C ASP A 31 22.03 11.77 2.04
N GLU A 32 23.20 11.66 1.39
CA GLU A 32 24.41 12.44 1.73
C GLU A 32 24.21 13.96 1.56
N ASP A 33 23.28 14.36 0.70
CA ASP A 33 22.93 15.76 0.44
C ASP A 33 21.81 16.29 1.38
N GLY A 34 21.30 15.44 2.28
CA GLY A 34 20.25 15.78 3.23
C GLY A 34 18.84 15.72 2.63
N LEU A 35 18.67 15.09 1.46
CA LEU A 35 17.38 14.91 0.81
C LEU A 35 16.71 13.62 1.29
N LEU A 36 15.39 13.61 1.21
CA LEU A 36 14.60 12.41 1.53
C LEU A 36 14.93 11.30 0.53
N ASP A 37 15.22 10.11 1.04
CA ASP A 37 15.50 8.93 0.23
C ASP A 37 14.58 7.78 0.62
N TYR A 38 14.31 6.87 -0.33
CA TYR A 38 13.34 5.81 -0.22
C TYR A 38 13.92 4.49 -0.69
N SER A 39 13.33 3.38 -0.23
CA SER A 39 13.78 2.06 -0.61
C SER A 39 13.66 1.82 -2.11
N SER A 40 14.71 1.36 -2.73
CA SER A 40 14.79 0.94 -4.13
C SER A 40 14.77 -0.58 -4.29
N THR A 41 15.17 -1.30 -3.25
CA THR A 41 15.16 -2.76 -3.19
C THR A 41 14.38 -3.29 -1.99
N ILE A 42 13.94 -4.54 -2.10
CA ILE A 42 13.26 -5.23 -0.99
C ILE A 42 14.19 -5.37 0.21
N GLU A 43 15.48 -5.56 -0.02
CA GLU A 43 16.49 -5.65 1.02
C GLU A 43 16.60 -4.34 1.80
N GLU A 44 16.70 -3.20 1.10
CA GLU A 44 16.74 -1.87 1.73
C GLU A 44 15.47 -1.61 2.54
N PHE A 45 14.30 -1.90 2.00
CA PHE A 45 13.05 -1.79 2.74
C PHE A 45 13.10 -2.55 4.07
N TYR A 46 13.59 -3.80 4.07
CA TYR A 46 13.68 -4.57 5.31
C TYR A 46 14.77 -4.06 6.25
N PHE A 47 15.86 -3.50 5.75
CA PHE A 47 16.88 -2.85 6.58
C PHE A 47 16.30 -1.61 7.25
N ASN A 48 15.59 -0.76 6.52
CA ASN A 48 14.92 0.42 7.06
C ASN A 48 13.87 0.07 8.13
N VAL A 49 13.13 -1.04 7.95
CA VAL A 49 12.21 -1.55 8.99
C VAL A 49 12.98 -2.05 10.22
N ASP A 50 14.13 -2.71 10.03
CA ASP A 50 14.98 -3.17 11.13
C ASP A 50 15.54 -1.98 11.91
N ASP A 51 16.02 -0.93 11.24
CA ASP A 51 16.53 0.30 11.86
C ASP A 51 15.45 0.96 12.72
N ALA A 52 14.23 1.09 12.19
CA ALA A 52 13.09 1.59 12.96
C ALA A 52 12.76 0.73 14.20
N ILE A 53 12.93 -0.58 14.11
CA ILE A 53 12.79 -1.50 15.25
C ILE A 53 13.88 -1.26 16.31
N GLN A 54 15.11 -0.97 15.90
CA GLN A 54 16.23 -0.73 16.81
C GLN A 54 16.03 0.51 17.70
N GLU A 55 15.24 1.48 17.25
CA GLU A 55 14.85 2.63 18.10
C GLU A 55 14.01 2.26 19.32
N GLN A 56 13.49 1.05 19.39
CA GLN A 56 12.67 0.53 20.50
C GLN A 56 11.41 1.38 20.82
N LYS A 57 10.94 2.18 19.85
CA LYS A 57 9.72 2.99 19.95
C LYS A 57 8.61 2.40 19.07
N PRO A 58 7.34 2.59 19.43
CA PRO A 58 6.23 2.26 18.54
C PRO A 58 6.24 3.14 17.29
N PHE A 59 6.07 2.53 16.11
CA PHE A 59 5.98 3.26 14.85
C PHE A 59 4.91 2.64 13.93
N ILE A 60 4.51 3.39 12.93
CA ILE A 60 3.79 2.90 11.75
C ILE A 60 4.73 3.06 10.56
N TYR A 61 5.04 1.95 9.89
CA TYR A 61 5.82 1.96 8.66
C TYR A 61 4.89 1.64 7.49
N ILE A 62 4.87 2.49 6.47
CA ILE A 62 4.05 2.33 5.27
C ILE A 62 4.99 2.23 4.08
N LEU A 63 4.97 1.10 3.38
CA LEU A 63 5.64 0.93 2.08
C LEU A 63 4.66 1.18 0.96
N ASP A 64 4.94 2.12 0.08
CA ASP A 64 4.15 2.47 -1.10
C ASP A 64 5.03 2.48 -2.36
N SER A 65 5.15 1.37 -3.10
CA SER A 65 4.55 0.06 -2.90
C SER A 65 5.58 -1.07 -3.07
N MET A 66 5.22 -2.30 -2.69
CA MET A 66 6.09 -3.48 -2.88
C MET A 66 6.40 -3.76 -4.36
N ASP A 67 5.52 -3.33 -5.25
CA ASP A 67 5.64 -3.58 -6.69
C ASP A 67 6.75 -2.76 -7.34
N SER A 68 7.04 -1.56 -6.81
CA SER A 68 8.09 -0.67 -7.33
C SER A 68 9.49 -1.09 -6.90
N LEU A 69 9.61 -1.89 -5.85
CA LEU A 69 10.92 -2.37 -5.41
C LEU A 69 11.49 -3.43 -6.36
N SER A 70 12.77 -3.32 -6.67
CA SER A 70 13.57 -4.42 -7.24
C SER A 70 14.10 -5.33 -6.14
N SER A 71 14.89 -6.33 -6.50
CA SER A 71 15.73 -7.06 -5.56
C SER A 71 17.21 -6.87 -5.91
N LYS A 72 18.09 -7.02 -4.93
CA LYS A 72 19.53 -6.91 -5.20
C LYS A 72 19.99 -7.84 -6.33
N PRO A 73 19.57 -9.12 -6.40
CA PRO A 73 19.88 -9.99 -7.53
C PRO A 73 19.36 -9.49 -8.88
N GLU A 74 18.21 -8.80 -8.90
CA GLU A 74 17.68 -8.20 -10.14
C GLU A 74 18.53 -7.02 -10.60
N GLN A 75 18.95 -6.16 -9.68
CA GLN A 75 19.85 -5.04 -10.00
C GLN A 75 21.20 -5.52 -10.50
N ASP A 76 21.84 -6.47 -9.81
CA ASP A 76 23.13 -7.04 -10.20
C ASP A 76 23.03 -7.64 -11.62
N LYS A 77 21.96 -8.35 -11.92
CA LYS A 77 21.73 -8.93 -13.24
C LYS A 77 21.50 -7.86 -14.33
N PHE A 78 20.78 -6.80 -14.01
CA PHE A 78 20.58 -5.68 -14.93
C PHE A 78 21.94 -5.04 -15.30
N ASP A 79 22.82 -4.85 -14.34
CA ASP A 79 24.15 -4.29 -14.57
C ASP A 79 25.05 -5.23 -15.39
N GLU A 80 24.96 -6.53 -15.16
CA GLU A 80 25.62 -7.55 -16.00
C GLU A 80 25.12 -7.49 -17.44
N GLN A 81 23.79 -7.44 -17.66
CA GLN A 81 23.17 -7.34 -18.97
C GLN A 81 23.58 -6.06 -19.70
N LYS A 82 23.55 -4.91 -19.00
CA LYS A 82 24.00 -3.62 -19.53
C LYS A 82 25.46 -3.66 -19.98
N THR A 83 26.31 -4.31 -19.19
CA THR A 83 27.73 -4.47 -19.49
C THR A 83 27.94 -5.39 -20.69
N ALA A 84 27.23 -6.52 -20.77
CA ALA A 84 27.32 -7.47 -21.87
C ALA A 84 26.81 -6.86 -23.18
N MET A 85 25.69 -6.13 -23.15
CA MET A 85 25.13 -5.43 -24.30
C MET A 85 26.10 -4.40 -24.88
N ARG A 86 26.78 -3.64 -24.01
CA ARG A 86 27.82 -2.69 -24.43
C ARG A 86 29.03 -3.37 -25.08
N LYS A 87 29.27 -4.66 -24.78
CA LYS A 87 30.33 -5.50 -25.39
C LYS A 87 29.84 -6.34 -26.58
N GLY A 88 28.58 -6.13 -27.04
CA GLY A 88 27.99 -6.88 -28.15
C GLY A 88 27.74 -8.37 -27.86
N LYS A 89 27.57 -8.74 -26.58
CA LYS A 89 27.27 -10.12 -26.16
C LYS A 89 25.79 -10.28 -25.89
N GLU A 90 25.20 -11.40 -26.27
CA GLU A 90 23.86 -11.81 -25.87
C GLU A 90 23.86 -12.27 -24.40
N THR A 91 22.79 -11.93 -23.68
CA THR A 91 22.58 -12.36 -22.30
C THR A 91 21.31 -13.19 -22.20
N SER A 92 21.31 -14.21 -21.34
CA SER A 92 20.12 -15.01 -21.05
C SER A 92 19.08 -14.18 -20.32
N GLY A 93 17.80 -14.40 -20.63
CA GLY A 93 16.68 -13.74 -19.98
C GLY A 93 16.65 -13.96 -18.46
N SER A 94 15.93 -13.07 -17.75
CA SER A 94 15.73 -13.21 -16.31
C SER A 94 14.63 -14.22 -16.03
N TYR A 95 14.95 -15.27 -15.30
CA TYR A 95 13.97 -16.21 -14.77
C TYR A 95 13.97 -16.15 -13.23
N GLY A 96 12.78 -15.92 -12.67
CA GLY A 96 12.51 -16.06 -11.25
C GLY A 96 12.65 -14.78 -10.46
N ASP A 97 11.52 -14.33 -9.97
CA ASP A 97 11.42 -13.27 -8.98
C ASP A 97 11.93 -13.79 -7.63
N GLY A 98 13.13 -13.40 -7.24
CA GLY A 98 13.69 -13.68 -5.91
C GLY A 98 12.90 -13.05 -4.76
N LYS A 99 12.02 -12.09 -5.06
CA LYS A 99 11.22 -11.30 -4.10
C LYS A 99 10.43 -12.16 -3.13
N ALA A 100 9.80 -13.24 -3.60
CA ALA A 100 9.05 -14.16 -2.75
C ALA A 100 9.89 -14.81 -1.64
N LYS A 101 11.12 -15.22 -1.98
CA LYS A 101 12.05 -15.83 -1.03
C LYS A 101 12.58 -14.81 -0.02
N ILE A 102 12.93 -13.62 -0.49
CA ILE A 102 13.41 -12.50 0.33
C ILE A 102 12.32 -12.10 1.32
N ASN A 103 11.09 -11.84 0.85
CA ASN A 103 9.96 -11.53 1.72
C ASN A 103 9.72 -12.60 2.78
N SER A 104 9.75 -13.89 2.41
CA SER A 104 9.55 -14.99 3.37
C SER A 104 10.61 -15.02 4.45
N SER A 105 11.88 -14.77 4.10
CA SER A 105 12.99 -14.75 5.03
C SER A 105 12.92 -13.59 6.00
N HIS A 106 12.76 -12.38 5.47
CA HIS A 106 12.77 -11.16 6.27
C HIS A 106 11.53 -10.99 7.14
N LEU A 107 10.33 -11.27 6.63
CA LEU A 107 9.11 -11.23 7.44
C LEU A 107 9.20 -12.16 8.66
N ARG A 108 9.72 -13.37 8.48
CA ARG A 108 9.94 -14.29 9.61
C ARG A 108 10.83 -13.67 10.68
N LYS A 109 11.85 -12.94 10.27
CA LYS A 109 12.83 -12.30 11.16
C LYS A 109 12.23 -11.11 11.91
N ILE A 110 11.50 -10.21 11.23
CA ILE A 110 11.05 -8.94 11.83
C ILE A 110 9.74 -9.04 12.63
N MET A 111 8.85 -10.00 12.32
CA MET A 111 7.53 -10.12 12.97
C MET A 111 7.56 -10.17 14.50
N PRO A 112 8.48 -10.91 15.16
CA PRO A 112 8.57 -10.91 16.63
C PRO A 112 8.92 -9.54 17.21
N PHE A 113 9.75 -8.79 16.51
CA PHE A 113 10.21 -7.46 16.95
C PHE A 113 9.15 -6.38 16.75
N LEU A 114 8.42 -6.39 15.61
CA LEU A 114 7.26 -5.52 15.41
C LEU A 114 6.24 -5.67 16.54
N ARG A 115 5.98 -6.90 16.96
CA ARG A 115 5.10 -7.15 18.11
C ARG A 115 5.68 -6.59 19.42
N LYS A 116 6.99 -6.76 19.65
CA LYS A 116 7.66 -6.27 20.87
C LYS A 116 7.63 -4.75 20.95
N THR A 117 7.86 -4.05 19.86
CA THR A 117 7.81 -2.58 19.76
C THR A 117 6.39 -2.03 19.66
N LYS A 118 5.36 -2.91 19.54
CA LYS A 118 3.95 -2.53 19.31
C LYS A 118 3.75 -1.71 18.04
N SER A 119 4.52 -2.03 17.01
CA SER A 119 4.55 -1.29 15.75
C SER A 119 3.63 -1.93 14.69
N ILE A 120 3.26 -1.14 13.68
CA ILE A 120 2.43 -1.56 12.57
C ILE A 120 3.24 -1.44 11.29
N LEU A 121 3.26 -2.51 10.49
CA LEU A 121 3.79 -2.53 9.15
C LEU A 121 2.63 -2.61 8.15
N ILE A 122 2.54 -1.62 7.26
CA ILE A 122 1.56 -1.56 6.18
C ILE A 122 2.33 -1.68 4.86
N ILE A 123 1.99 -2.68 4.06
CA ILE A 123 2.58 -2.88 2.73
C ILE A 123 1.47 -2.70 1.70
N ILE A 124 1.60 -1.68 0.87
CA ILE A 124 0.76 -1.47 -0.30
C ILE A 124 1.30 -2.35 -1.42
N ASN A 125 0.39 -3.00 -2.14
CA ASN A 125 0.75 -3.93 -3.19
C ASN A 125 -0.30 -3.87 -4.29
N GLN A 126 0.11 -3.75 -5.53
CA GLN A 126 -0.79 -3.73 -6.68
C GLN A 126 -1.24 -5.16 -7.02
N THR A 127 -2.38 -5.27 -7.67
CA THR A 127 -2.86 -6.54 -8.21
C THR A 127 -2.81 -6.47 -9.73
N SER A 128 -2.14 -7.43 -10.36
CA SER A 128 -2.17 -7.64 -11.81
C SER A 128 -3.15 -8.74 -12.17
N ASP A 129 -3.71 -8.66 -13.36
CA ASP A 129 -4.56 -9.72 -13.88
C ASP A 129 -3.69 -10.94 -14.24
N ASN A 130 -4.13 -12.11 -13.78
CA ASN A 130 -3.45 -13.36 -14.09
C ASN A 130 -3.88 -13.81 -15.48
N LEU A 131 -2.97 -13.73 -16.46
CA LEU A 131 -3.21 -14.14 -17.84
C LEU A 131 -3.19 -15.67 -18.02
N GLY A 132 -2.93 -16.43 -16.96
CA GLY A 132 -2.88 -17.89 -16.99
C GLY A 132 -4.24 -18.56 -16.84
N PHE A 133 -4.36 -19.82 -17.30
CA PHE A 133 -5.52 -20.69 -17.08
C PHE A 133 -5.56 -21.10 -15.60
N GLY A 134 -6.33 -20.37 -14.75
CA GLY A 134 -6.50 -20.68 -13.34
C GLY A 134 -7.70 -19.98 -12.72
N PHE A 135 -8.15 -20.48 -11.55
CA PHE A 135 -9.29 -19.94 -10.81
C PHE A 135 -8.99 -18.57 -10.15
N GLU A 136 -7.73 -18.23 -9.92
CA GLU A 136 -7.34 -16.92 -9.40
C GLU A 136 -7.12 -15.93 -10.54
N LYS A 137 -8.06 -15.00 -10.69
CA LYS A 137 -8.04 -13.96 -11.74
C LYS A 137 -7.00 -12.85 -11.49
N LYS A 138 -6.44 -12.74 -10.29
CA LYS A 138 -5.48 -11.68 -9.92
C LYS A 138 -4.29 -12.24 -9.16
N SER A 139 -3.10 -11.85 -9.59
CA SER A 139 -1.83 -12.12 -8.90
C SER A 139 -1.33 -10.87 -8.15
N ARG A 140 -0.35 -11.07 -7.28
CA ARG A 140 0.29 -10.02 -6.49
C ARG A 140 1.80 -10.21 -6.54
N SER A 141 2.51 -9.09 -6.53
CA SER A 141 3.95 -9.09 -6.38
C SER A 141 4.37 -9.57 -4.96
N GLY A 142 5.58 -10.06 -4.79
CA GLY A 142 6.15 -10.41 -3.50
C GLY A 142 5.76 -11.77 -2.91
N GLY A 143 4.92 -12.54 -3.62
CA GLY A 143 4.64 -13.96 -3.29
C GLY A 143 3.66 -14.18 -2.14
N HIS A 144 3.51 -15.48 -1.76
CA HIS A 144 2.55 -15.91 -0.72
C HIS A 144 2.94 -15.51 0.71
N ALA A 145 4.20 -15.16 0.96
CA ALA A 145 4.68 -14.82 2.30
C ALA A 145 3.95 -13.60 2.89
N LEU A 146 3.74 -12.56 2.09
CA LEU A 146 3.00 -11.36 2.51
C LEU A 146 1.61 -11.73 3.01
N LEU A 147 0.88 -12.54 2.26
CA LEU A 147 -0.45 -12.99 2.65
C LEU A 147 -0.42 -13.87 3.90
N PHE A 148 0.58 -14.75 4.02
CA PHE A 148 0.71 -15.65 5.17
C PHE A 148 0.93 -14.88 6.46
N TYR A 149 1.86 -13.93 6.47
CA TYR A 149 2.20 -13.15 7.68
C TYR A 149 1.21 -12.05 8.00
N ALA A 150 0.51 -11.48 7.02
CA ALA A 150 -0.47 -10.41 7.25
C ALA A 150 -1.56 -10.82 8.25
N SER A 151 -1.83 -9.96 9.22
CA SER A 151 -2.96 -10.09 10.16
C SER A 151 -4.26 -9.59 9.55
N LEU A 152 -4.16 -8.58 8.68
CA LEU A 152 -5.28 -8.00 7.94
C LEU A 152 -4.88 -7.87 6.46
N VAL A 153 -5.78 -8.26 5.56
CA VAL A 153 -5.61 -8.05 4.12
C VAL A 153 -6.85 -7.31 3.61
N ILE A 154 -6.60 -6.13 3.07
CA ILE A 154 -7.63 -5.23 2.53
C ILE A 154 -7.40 -5.09 1.03
N TRP A 155 -8.47 -5.23 0.27
CA TRP A 155 -8.47 -4.96 -1.16
C TRP A 155 -9.26 -3.69 -1.43
N SER A 156 -8.69 -2.80 -2.24
CA SER A 156 -9.34 -1.59 -2.72
C SER A 156 -9.54 -1.68 -4.23
N SER A 157 -10.69 -1.22 -4.71
CA SER A 157 -10.99 -1.14 -6.14
C SER A 157 -11.93 0.02 -6.42
N LYS A 158 -11.79 0.65 -7.60
CA LYS A 158 -12.72 1.68 -8.06
C LYS A 158 -14.08 1.04 -8.37
N ALA A 159 -15.13 1.49 -7.68
CA ALA A 159 -16.52 1.02 -7.90
C ALA A 159 -17.33 1.96 -8.79
N GLY A 160 -16.97 3.25 -8.83
CA GLY A 160 -17.69 4.23 -9.63
C GLY A 160 -17.04 5.62 -9.62
N GLN A 161 -17.67 6.54 -10.32
CA GLN A 161 -17.29 7.96 -10.35
C GLN A 161 -18.33 8.77 -9.58
N LEU A 162 -17.89 9.72 -8.78
CA LEU A 162 -18.73 10.73 -8.16
C LEU A 162 -18.80 11.93 -9.11
N LYS A 163 -20.01 12.28 -9.56
CA LYS A 163 -20.25 13.38 -10.49
C LYS A 163 -21.12 14.44 -9.84
N LYS A 164 -20.87 15.69 -10.19
CA LYS A 164 -21.69 16.83 -9.83
C LYS A 164 -21.96 17.67 -11.07
N SER A 165 -23.23 18.00 -11.31
CA SER A 165 -23.57 18.94 -12.38
C SER A 165 -23.23 20.37 -11.97
N VAL A 166 -22.37 21.01 -12.76
CA VAL A 166 -21.95 22.38 -12.55
C VAL A 166 -22.17 23.14 -13.86
N ARG A 167 -23.07 24.12 -13.84
CA ARG A 167 -23.45 24.93 -15.04
C ARG A 167 -23.88 24.02 -16.23
N GLY A 168 -24.72 23.00 -15.94
CA GLY A 168 -25.25 22.09 -16.96
C GLY A 168 -24.26 21.07 -17.51
N LYS A 169 -23.05 20.95 -16.93
CA LYS A 169 -22.05 19.94 -17.31
C LYS A 169 -21.72 19.06 -16.12
N ASP A 170 -21.73 17.76 -16.34
CA ASP A 170 -21.29 16.80 -15.34
C ASP A 170 -19.76 16.82 -15.21
N ARG A 171 -19.29 17.03 -13.98
CA ARG A 171 -17.88 17.04 -13.62
C ARG A 171 -17.61 15.92 -12.63
N GLU A 172 -16.53 15.19 -12.86
CA GLU A 172 -16.03 14.23 -11.88
C GLU A 172 -15.44 14.98 -10.70
N ILE A 173 -15.95 14.70 -9.50
CA ILE A 173 -15.53 15.33 -8.23
C ILE A 173 -14.84 14.33 -7.30
N GLY A 174 -14.82 13.07 -7.67
CA GLY A 174 -14.25 11.99 -6.89
C GLY A 174 -14.61 10.61 -7.42
N ILE A 175 -14.24 9.62 -6.68
CA ILE A 175 -14.54 8.21 -6.98
C ILE A 175 -15.18 7.53 -5.77
N THR A 176 -15.91 6.45 -6.02
CA THR A 176 -16.30 5.50 -4.98
C THR A 176 -15.29 4.37 -4.96
N SER A 177 -14.61 4.19 -3.83
CA SER A 177 -13.70 3.07 -3.60
C SER A 177 -14.43 1.96 -2.85
N LYS A 178 -14.38 0.75 -3.39
CA LYS A 178 -14.90 -0.46 -2.76
C LYS A 178 -13.77 -1.11 -1.99
N ILE A 179 -13.94 -1.20 -0.68
CA ILE A 179 -12.98 -1.76 0.26
C ILE A 179 -13.48 -3.11 0.73
N LYS A 180 -12.67 -4.15 0.55
CA LYS A 180 -13.01 -5.52 0.93
C LYS A 180 -11.96 -6.14 1.81
N VAL A 181 -12.34 -6.57 3.00
CA VAL A 181 -11.48 -7.34 3.90
C VAL A 181 -11.42 -8.78 3.41
N LYS A 182 -10.23 -9.23 2.98
CA LYS A 182 -9.97 -10.58 2.47
C LYS A 182 -9.42 -11.52 3.53
N LYS A 183 -8.78 -10.99 4.55
CA LYS A 183 -8.26 -11.72 5.70
C LYS A 183 -8.36 -10.85 6.94
N ASN A 184 -8.76 -11.43 8.04
CA ASN A 184 -8.86 -10.74 9.33
C ASN A 184 -8.60 -11.74 10.46
N ARG A 185 -7.38 -11.73 11.01
CA ARG A 185 -7.00 -12.59 12.14
C ARG A 185 -7.49 -12.08 13.50
N PHE A 186 -7.94 -10.81 13.57
CA PHE A 186 -8.39 -10.23 14.85
C PHE A 186 -9.79 -10.70 15.22
N THR A 187 -10.73 -10.72 14.25
CA THR A 187 -12.13 -11.05 14.53
C THR A 187 -12.67 -12.15 13.61
N GLY A 188 -11.94 -12.56 12.58
CA GLY A 188 -12.39 -13.49 11.55
C GLY A 188 -13.46 -12.93 10.60
N ARG A 189 -13.99 -11.72 10.87
CA ARG A 189 -15.08 -11.14 10.06
C ARG A 189 -14.54 -10.54 8.76
N LEU A 190 -15.13 -10.96 7.65
CA LEU A 190 -14.84 -10.43 6.33
C LEU A 190 -15.97 -9.47 5.95
N ARG A 191 -15.64 -8.19 5.80
CA ARG A 191 -16.60 -7.14 5.47
C ARG A 191 -16.23 -6.46 4.16
N GLU A 192 -17.23 -5.84 3.56
CA GLU A 192 -17.07 -5.05 2.35
C GLU A 192 -17.88 -3.76 2.53
N ILE A 193 -17.26 -2.63 2.20
CA ILE A 193 -17.89 -1.30 2.25
C ILE A 193 -17.50 -0.50 1.01
N SER A 194 -18.29 0.49 0.67
CA SER A 194 -17.97 1.48 -0.35
C SER A 194 -17.77 2.85 0.31
N ILE A 195 -16.67 3.51 0.00
CA ILE A 195 -16.28 4.79 0.59
C ILE A 195 -16.14 5.82 -0.52
N PRO A 196 -16.81 6.98 -0.44
CA PRO A 196 -16.57 8.09 -1.36
C PRO A 196 -15.23 8.75 -1.06
N LEU A 197 -14.46 8.98 -2.12
CA LEU A 197 -13.18 9.66 -2.15
C LEU A 197 -13.31 10.90 -3.02
N TYR A 198 -13.22 12.09 -2.45
CA TYR A 198 -13.32 13.35 -3.18
C TYR A 198 -11.93 13.92 -3.48
N HIS A 199 -11.74 14.44 -4.71
CA HIS A 199 -10.47 15.04 -5.12
C HIS A 199 -10.09 16.29 -4.29
N SER A 200 -11.09 16.96 -3.70
CA SER A 200 -10.87 18.19 -2.95
C SER A 200 -10.49 18.02 -1.49
N PHE A 201 -10.93 16.92 -0.84
CA PHE A 201 -10.73 16.71 0.60
C PHE A 201 -10.50 15.24 1.01
N GLY A 202 -10.40 14.31 0.07
CA GLY A 202 -10.12 12.91 0.37
C GLY A 202 -11.35 12.10 0.77
N ILE A 203 -11.23 11.31 1.82
CA ILE A 203 -12.29 10.41 2.30
C ILE A 203 -13.39 11.22 2.99
N ASP A 204 -14.64 10.94 2.62
CA ASP A 204 -15.81 11.37 3.39
C ASP A 204 -16.05 10.39 4.56
N ASP A 205 -15.30 10.58 5.63
CA ASP A 205 -15.38 9.72 6.82
C ASP A 205 -16.73 9.84 7.53
N VAL A 206 -17.23 11.06 7.67
CA VAL A 206 -18.51 11.32 8.36
C VAL A 206 -19.67 10.73 7.57
N GLY A 207 -19.78 11.04 6.27
CA GLY A 207 -20.83 10.49 5.41
C GLY A 207 -20.78 8.98 5.33
N SER A 208 -19.58 8.40 5.20
CA SER A 208 -19.40 6.94 5.19
C SER A 208 -19.83 6.27 6.50
N SER A 209 -19.53 6.90 7.63
CA SER A 209 -19.93 6.39 8.95
C SER A 209 -21.44 6.44 9.13
N VAL A 210 -22.08 7.52 8.69
CA VAL A 210 -23.55 7.67 8.73
C VAL A 210 -24.22 6.63 7.82
N ASP A 211 -23.76 6.47 6.58
CA ASP A 211 -24.31 5.48 5.65
C ASP A 211 -24.16 4.05 6.18
N TYR A 212 -23.03 3.75 6.84
CA TYR A 212 -22.82 2.47 7.50
C TYR A 212 -23.84 2.21 8.61
N LEU A 213 -24.07 3.21 9.51
CA LEU A 213 -25.00 3.08 10.62
C LEU A 213 -26.45 2.90 10.12
N VAL A 214 -26.81 3.55 9.03
CA VAL A 214 -28.12 3.36 8.37
C VAL A 214 -28.21 1.99 7.72
N ALA A 215 -27.19 1.54 7.01
CA ALA A 215 -27.17 0.22 6.36
C ALA A 215 -27.26 -0.94 7.36
N GLU A 216 -26.57 -0.82 8.49
CA GLU A 216 -26.62 -1.80 9.59
C GLU A 216 -27.85 -1.65 10.50
N LYS A 217 -28.77 -0.73 10.17
CA LYS A 217 -30.05 -0.47 10.89
C LYS A 217 -29.87 0.03 12.33
N TYR A 218 -28.74 0.60 12.66
CA TYR A 218 -28.57 1.34 13.92
C TYR A 218 -29.29 2.69 13.87
N TRP A 219 -29.37 3.31 12.70
CA TRP A 219 -30.08 4.56 12.45
C TRP A 219 -31.13 4.37 11.34
N THR A 220 -32.19 5.18 11.41
CA THR A 220 -33.26 5.18 10.40
C THR A 220 -33.15 6.44 9.55
N LYS A 221 -33.09 6.29 8.23
CA LYS A 221 -33.09 7.38 7.28
C LYS A 221 -34.51 7.71 6.83
N THR A 222 -34.94 8.93 7.05
CA THR A 222 -36.19 9.47 6.48
C THR A 222 -35.83 10.44 5.33
N LYS A 223 -36.85 10.96 4.61
CA LYS A 223 -36.60 11.90 3.50
C LYS A 223 -35.87 13.19 3.90
N GLN A 224 -35.93 13.58 5.18
CA GLN A 224 -35.39 14.85 5.66
C GLN A 224 -34.42 14.73 6.84
N THR A 225 -34.41 13.63 7.56
CA THR A 225 -33.60 13.41 8.77
C THR A 225 -33.03 12.01 8.86
N ILE A 226 -31.96 11.87 9.60
CA ILE A 226 -31.39 10.59 10.03
C ILE A 226 -31.54 10.55 11.55
N ASN A 227 -32.22 9.53 12.07
CA ASN A 227 -32.46 9.30 13.51
C ASN A 227 -31.80 8.00 13.94
#